data_b9eb5e8c101625602c1368151bffbedf
#
_entry.id   b9eb5e8c101625602c1368151bffbedf
#
_cell.length_a   1.000
_cell.length_b   1.000
_cell.length_c   1.000
_cell.angle_alpha   90.00
_cell.angle_beta   90.00
_cell.angle_gamma   90.00
#
_symmetry.space_group_name_H-M   'P 1'
#
loop_
_entity.id
_entity.type
_entity.pdbx_description
1 polymer ?
#
loop_
_entity_poly.entity_id
_entity_poly.type
_entity_poly.pdbx_seq_one_letter_code
_entity_poly.pdbx_strand_id
1 'polypeptide(L)'
;MPGPRILIVDDHQLAREGLRAVLAQSGVEVVGVASSGEEAIDQVRALRPDVVLMDVRLGSGIDGLEATRRIAALDSPTRILMLTLHDMPAYVREALAAGAAGYVLKDTAIGDLIAAIDQVMAGNTAVPLALVNAAMRAPALPQRDADIARLLTPREQEVVTLVARGLTNKEIARELAISPATVKAHVERVIGKLGVADRTQAAVMAAQMRPAGL
;
A
#
# COMPACT_ATOMS: atom_id res chain seq x y z
N MET A 1 -8.10 -32.67 2.54
CA MET A 1 -6.87 -31.92 2.88
C MET A 1 -7.30 -30.69 3.66
N PRO A 2 -6.64 -30.31 4.76
CA PRO A 2 -6.92 -29.01 5.39
C PRO A 2 -6.68 -27.89 4.36
N GLY A 3 -7.52 -26.86 4.41
CA GLY A 3 -7.38 -25.68 3.52
C GLY A 3 -6.12 -24.87 3.83
N PRO A 4 -5.73 -23.95 2.93
CA PRO A 4 -4.58 -23.08 3.17
C PRO A 4 -4.78 -22.23 4.43
N ARG A 5 -3.70 -22.06 5.19
CA ARG A 5 -3.66 -21.27 6.43
C ARG A 5 -3.33 -19.82 6.12
N ILE A 6 -4.27 -18.92 6.41
CA ILE A 6 -4.20 -17.52 5.99
C ILE A 6 -4.03 -16.60 7.20
N LEU A 7 -3.09 -15.65 7.11
CA LEU A 7 -3.00 -14.49 7.98
C LEU A 7 -3.54 -13.26 7.22
N ILE A 8 -4.47 -12.53 7.83
CA ILE A 8 -5.03 -11.29 7.26
C ILE A 8 -4.37 -10.09 7.94
N VAL A 9 -3.84 -9.16 7.15
CA VAL A 9 -3.18 -7.93 7.64
C VAL A 9 -3.81 -6.70 7.00
N ASP A 10 -4.50 -5.90 7.81
CA ASP A 10 -5.19 -4.68 7.39
C ASP A 10 -5.37 -3.79 8.64
N ASP A 11 -5.18 -2.49 8.56
CA ASP A 11 -5.37 -1.59 9.71
C ASP A 11 -6.87 -1.31 9.99
N HIS A 12 -7.75 -1.57 9.00
CA HIS A 12 -9.20 -1.38 9.14
C HIS A 12 -9.88 -2.63 9.73
N GLN A 13 -10.40 -2.55 10.94
CA GLN A 13 -11.07 -3.67 11.63
C GLN A 13 -12.19 -4.28 10.78
N LEU A 14 -13.06 -3.46 10.19
CA LEU A 14 -14.18 -3.93 9.39
C LEU A 14 -13.72 -4.75 8.17
N ALA A 15 -12.61 -4.35 7.53
CA ALA A 15 -12.05 -5.10 6.41
C ALA A 15 -11.53 -6.47 6.86
N ARG A 16 -10.81 -6.54 8.00
CA ARG A 16 -10.32 -7.81 8.56
C ARG A 16 -11.48 -8.76 8.90
N GLU A 17 -12.53 -8.26 9.58
CA GLU A 17 -13.69 -9.06 9.96
C GLU A 17 -14.47 -9.53 8.74
N GLY A 18 -14.67 -8.65 7.75
CA GLY A 18 -15.32 -8.97 6.49
C GLY A 18 -14.60 -10.07 5.71
N LEU A 19 -13.28 -9.90 5.51
CA LEU A 19 -12.45 -10.92 4.84
C LEU A 19 -12.47 -12.26 5.60
N ARG A 20 -12.33 -12.22 6.93
CA ARG A 20 -12.40 -13.44 7.76
C ARG A 20 -13.72 -14.18 7.59
N ALA A 21 -14.84 -13.45 7.62
CA ALA A 21 -16.18 -14.05 7.49
C ALA A 21 -16.39 -14.69 6.11
N VAL A 22 -15.90 -14.04 5.06
CA VAL A 22 -16.04 -14.54 3.68
C VAL A 22 -15.11 -15.74 3.42
N LEU A 23 -13.85 -15.67 3.85
CA LEU A 23 -12.89 -16.75 3.69
C LEU A 23 -13.27 -18.01 4.46
N ALA A 24 -13.87 -17.88 5.64
CA ALA A 24 -14.36 -19.01 6.43
C ALA A 24 -15.38 -19.89 5.68
N GLN A 25 -16.10 -19.32 4.69
CA GLN A 25 -17.07 -20.07 3.87
C GLN A 25 -16.42 -20.75 2.64
N SER A 26 -15.15 -20.49 2.39
CA SER A 26 -14.45 -20.91 1.16
C SER A 26 -13.43 -22.04 1.38
N GLY A 27 -13.49 -22.73 2.53
CA GLY A 27 -12.59 -23.83 2.84
C GLY A 27 -11.17 -23.42 3.22
N VAL A 28 -10.93 -22.13 3.47
CA VAL A 28 -9.65 -21.55 3.92
C VAL A 28 -9.65 -21.41 5.44
N GLU A 29 -8.52 -21.68 6.08
CA GLU A 29 -8.35 -21.49 7.52
C GLU A 29 -7.71 -20.14 7.82
N VAL A 30 -8.44 -19.20 8.41
CA VAL A 30 -7.85 -17.93 8.88
C VAL A 30 -7.23 -18.18 10.26
N VAL A 31 -5.90 -18.29 10.29
CA VAL A 31 -5.12 -18.62 11.50
C VAL A 31 -4.79 -17.40 12.36
N GLY A 32 -4.90 -16.19 11.81
CA GLY A 32 -4.64 -14.96 12.55
C GLY A 32 -5.09 -13.72 11.78
N VAL A 33 -5.11 -12.61 12.50
CA VAL A 33 -5.34 -11.27 11.95
C VAL A 33 -4.33 -10.31 12.58
N ALA A 34 -3.82 -9.34 11.82
CA ALA A 34 -2.92 -8.32 12.30
C ALA A 34 -3.38 -6.93 11.82
N SER A 35 -3.09 -5.91 12.62
CA SER A 35 -3.46 -4.51 12.34
C SER A 35 -2.27 -3.63 11.94
N SER A 36 -1.05 -4.15 12.03
CA SER A 36 0.17 -3.45 11.67
C SER A 36 1.20 -4.39 11.01
N GLY A 37 2.21 -3.82 10.37
CA GLY A 37 3.27 -4.58 9.74
C GLY A 37 4.16 -5.32 10.74
N GLU A 38 4.40 -4.73 11.91
CA GLU A 38 5.16 -5.34 13.00
C GLU A 38 4.44 -6.57 13.55
N GLU A 39 3.13 -6.42 13.84
CA GLU A 39 2.29 -7.52 14.29
C GLU A 39 2.23 -8.66 13.27
N ALA A 40 2.17 -8.32 11.97
CA ALA A 40 2.19 -9.30 10.90
C ALA A 40 3.48 -10.14 10.90
N ILE A 41 4.66 -9.50 11.06
CA ILE A 41 5.95 -10.20 11.12
C ILE A 41 6.00 -11.17 12.31
N ASP A 42 5.54 -10.73 13.48
CA ASP A 42 5.53 -11.56 14.68
C ASP A 42 4.56 -12.75 14.54
N GLN A 43 3.37 -12.52 13.97
CA GLN A 43 2.40 -13.58 13.72
C GLN A 43 2.88 -14.58 12.64
N VAL A 44 3.59 -14.12 11.60
CA VAL A 44 4.18 -15.05 10.60
C VAL A 44 5.18 -15.99 11.27
N ARG A 45 6.03 -15.50 12.17
CA ARG A 45 6.99 -16.31 12.92
C ARG A 45 6.30 -17.35 13.84
N ALA A 46 5.24 -16.90 14.54
CA ALA A 46 4.52 -17.72 15.51
C ALA A 46 3.59 -18.75 14.84
N LEU A 47 2.82 -18.31 13.85
CA LEU A 47 1.75 -19.11 13.27
C LEU A 47 2.16 -19.87 12.00
N ARG A 48 3.23 -19.42 11.33
CA ARG A 48 3.70 -19.98 10.05
C ARG A 48 2.55 -20.19 9.05
N PRO A 49 1.84 -19.12 8.67
CA PRO A 49 0.76 -19.21 7.69
C PRO A 49 1.32 -19.62 6.31
N ASP A 50 0.48 -20.25 5.49
CA ASP A 50 0.84 -20.54 4.11
C ASP A 50 0.80 -19.28 3.26
N VAL A 51 -0.22 -18.42 3.49
CA VAL A 51 -0.39 -17.15 2.76
C VAL A 51 -0.68 -16.01 3.74
N VAL A 52 -0.07 -14.86 3.50
CA VAL A 52 -0.42 -13.58 4.13
C VAL A 52 -1.19 -12.74 3.12
N LEU A 53 -2.42 -12.35 3.46
CA LEU A 53 -3.15 -11.30 2.76
C LEU A 53 -2.74 -9.96 3.37
N MET A 54 -1.92 -9.18 2.67
CA MET A 54 -1.26 -7.98 3.19
C MET A 54 -1.83 -6.72 2.55
N ASP A 55 -2.41 -5.83 3.34
CA ASP A 55 -2.70 -4.48 2.83
C ASP A 55 -1.39 -3.72 2.54
N VAL A 56 -1.37 -2.98 1.45
CA VAL A 56 -0.26 -2.09 1.10
C VAL A 56 -0.09 -0.97 2.13
N ARG A 57 -1.22 -0.44 2.62
CA ARG A 57 -1.23 0.71 3.53
C ARG A 57 -1.69 0.30 4.92
N LEU A 58 -0.78 0.40 5.87
CA LEU A 58 -1.03 0.17 7.28
C LEU A 58 -0.85 1.49 8.04
N GLY A 59 -1.79 1.84 8.91
CA GLY A 59 -1.96 3.18 9.46
C GLY A 59 -0.78 3.73 10.27
N SER A 60 -0.05 2.89 11.01
CA SER A 60 1.09 3.29 11.84
C SER A 60 2.20 2.26 11.78
N GLY A 61 3.46 2.70 12.02
CA GLY A 61 4.62 1.82 11.96
C GLY A 61 5.13 1.59 10.55
N ILE A 62 5.57 0.37 10.25
CA ILE A 62 5.98 -0.01 8.90
C ILE A 62 4.78 -0.29 8.00
N ASP A 63 4.87 0.11 6.74
CA ASP A 63 3.84 -0.18 5.74
C ASP A 63 3.87 -1.64 5.27
N GLY A 64 2.85 -2.05 4.50
CA GLY A 64 2.74 -3.42 4.01
C GLY A 64 3.86 -3.82 3.06
N LEU A 65 4.46 -2.88 2.33
CA LEU A 65 5.61 -3.17 1.44
C LEU A 65 6.87 -3.48 2.26
N GLU A 66 7.14 -2.69 3.29
CA GLU A 66 8.27 -2.94 4.20
C GLU A 66 8.05 -4.22 5.02
N ALA A 67 6.83 -4.47 5.51
CA ALA A 67 6.48 -5.73 6.16
C ALA A 67 6.70 -6.92 5.23
N THR A 68 6.30 -6.79 3.95
CA THR A 68 6.53 -7.80 2.91
C THR A 68 8.03 -8.09 2.72
N ARG A 69 8.88 -7.06 2.59
CA ARG A 69 10.34 -7.23 2.48
C ARG A 69 10.91 -8.00 3.67
N ARG A 70 10.48 -7.65 4.89
CA ARG A 70 10.97 -8.30 6.11
C ARG A 70 10.48 -9.73 6.23
N ILE A 71 9.23 -10.02 5.87
CA ILE A 71 8.69 -11.39 5.86
C ILE A 71 9.36 -12.23 4.79
N ALA A 72 9.57 -11.69 3.58
CA ALA A 72 10.27 -12.39 2.49
C ALA A 72 11.74 -12.70 2.82
N ALA A 73 12.36 -11.91 3.70
CA ALA A 73 13.72 -12.16 4.21
C ALA A 73 13.76 -13.22 5.33
N LEU A 74 12.62 -13.66 5.85
CA LEU A 74 12.57 -14.77 6.81
C LEU A 74 12.76 -16.09 6.06
N ASP A 75 13.39 -17.06 6.72
CA ASP A 75 13.45 -18.45 6.23
C ASP A 75 12.09 -19.13 6.45
N SER A 76 11.12 -18.73 5.63
CA SER A 76 9.72 -19.19 5.73
C SER A 76 9.14 -19.44 4.33
N PRO A 77 8.39 -20.53 4.13
CA PRO A 77 7.69 -20.78 2.87
C PRO A 77 6.45 -19.90 2.67
N THR A 78 6.14 -19.01 3.61
CA THR A 78 4.96 -18.13 3.58
C THR A 78 4.94 -17.29 2.30
N ARG A 79 3.82 -17.33 1.58
CA ARG A 79 3.58 -16.51 0.38
C ARG A 79 2.84 -15.23 0.77
N ILE A 80 3.15 -14.13 0.12
CA ILE A 80 2.50 -12.85 0.41
C ILE A 80 1.68 -12.42 -0.81
N LEU A 81 0.38 -12.25 -0.60
CA LEU A 81 -0.56 -11.73 -1.57
C LEU A 81 -0.99 -10.33 -1.11
N MET A 82 -0.57 -9.31 -1.87
CA MET A 82 -0.93 -7.93 -1.55
C MET A 82 -2.40 -7.68 -1.85
N LEU A 83 -3.12 -7.06 -0.91
CA LEU A 83 -4.48 -6.55 -1.08
C LEU A 83 -4.49 -5.03 -1.02
N THR A 84 -5.14 -4.37 -1.97
CA THR A 84 -5.16 -2.92 -2.03
C THR A 84 -6.42 -2.37 -2.67
N LEU A 85 -6.78 -1.14 -2.33
CA LEU A 85 -7.83 -0.38 -3.04
C LEU A 85 -7.31 0.30 -4.31
N HIS A 86 -5.99 0.26 -4.57
CA HIS A 86 -5.36 1.03 -5.64
C HIS A 86 -4.73 0.12 -6.69
N ASP A 87 -5.09 0.35 -7.94
CA ASP A 87 -4.54 -0.29 -9.14
C ASP A 87 -3.26 0.40 -9.67
N MET A 88 -2.60 1.20 -8.83
CA MET A 88 -1.43 1.97 -9.24
C MET A 88 -0.26 1.07 -9.64
N PRO A 89 0.20 1.13 -10.91
CA PRO A 89 1.23 0.25 -11.44
C PRO A 89 2.56 0.30 -10.67
N ALA A 90 2.88 1.44 -10.09
CA ALA A 90 4.09 1.62 -9.30
C ALA A 90 4.08 0.77 -8.01
N TYR A 91 2.93 0.63 -7.34
CA TYR A 91 2.80 -0.25 -6.16
C TYR A 91 2.92 -1.74 -6.53
N VAL A 92 2.39 -2.14 -7.69
CA VAL A 92 2.56 -3.53 -8.18
C VAL A 92 4.04 -3.88 -8.32
N ARG A 93 4.83 -2.99 -8.94
CA ARG A 93 6.27 -3.20 -9.11
C ARG A 93 7.01 -3.27 -7.78
N GLU A 94 6.72 -2.35 -6.86
CA GLU A 94 7.36 -2.34 -5.53
C GLU A 94 6.96 -3.58 -4.70
N ALA A 95 5.71 -4.03 -4.80
CA ALA A 95 5.25 -5.24 -4.14
C ALA A 95 6.01 -6.48 -4.64
N LEU A 96 6.14 -6.63 -5.96
CA LEU A 96 6.92 -7.73 -6.55
C LEU A 96 8.41 -7.64 -6.18
N ALA A 97 8.99 -6.45 -6.21
CA ALA A 97 10.37 -6.21 -5.79
C ALA A 97 10.58 -6.47 -4.28
N ALA A 98 9.54 -6.28 -3.46
CA ALA A 98 9.55 -6.61 -2.03
C ALA A 98 9.41 -8.12 -1.76
N GLY A 99 9.12 -8.94 -2.77
CA GLY A 99 8.96 -10.39 -2.64
C GLY A 99 7.51 -10.87 -2.55
N ALA A 100 6.53 -10.03 -2.89
CA ALA A 100 5.15 -10.47 -2.97
C ALA A 100 4.97 -11.52 -4.08
N ALA A 101 4.22 -12.58 -3.79
CA ALA A 101 3.86 -13.62 -4.74
C ALA A 101 2.65 -13.23 -5.60
N GLY A 102 1.90 -12.20 -5.21
CA GLY A 102 0.76 -11.74 -5.97
C GLY A 102 0.25 -10.37 -5.53
N TYR A 103 -0.70 -9.84 -6.32
CA TYR A 103 -1.31 -8.54 -6.10
C TYR A 103 -2.77 -8.56 -6.56
N VAL A 104 -3.69 -8.27 -5.66
CA VAL A 104 -5.15 -8.32 -5.89
C VAL A 104 -5.78 -7.03 -5.39
N LEU A 105 -6.79 -6.53 -6.10
CA LEU A 105 -7.58 -5.38 -5.66
C LEU A 105 -8.63 -5.81 -4.63
N LYS A 106 -8.89 -4.97 -3.63
CA LYS A 106 -9.88 -5.25 -2.56
C LYS A 106 -11.34 -5.30 -3.07
N ASP A 107 -11.61 -4.78 -4.25
CA ASP A 107 -12.92 -4.84 -4.93
C ASP A 107 -13.06 -6.07 -5.85
N THR A 108 -12.03 -6.92 -5.91
CA THR A 108 -12.05 -8.18 -6.65
C THR A 108 -13.10 -9.14 -6.06
N ALA A 109 -13.80 -9.88 -6.95
CA ALA A 109 -14.75 -10.89 -6.51
C ALA A 109 -14.06 -11.95 -5.65
N ILE A 110 -14.77 -12.48 -4.65
CA ILE A 110 -14.19 -13.45 -3.71
C ILE A 110 -13.66 -14.71 -4.40
N GLY A 111 -14.31 -15.16 -5.47
CA GLY A 111 -13.85 -16.29 -6.27
C GLY A 111 -12.48 -16.06 -6.90
N ASP A 112 -12.22 -14.83 -7.37
CA ASP A 112 -10.93 -14.46 -7.95
C ASP A 112 -9.85 -14.33 -6.87
N LEU A 113 -10.20 -13.85 -5.67
CA LEU A 113 -9.28 -13.85 -4.52
C LEU A 113 -8.87 -15.29 -4.14
N ILE A 114 -9.82 -16.22 -4.06
CA ILE A 114 -9.52 -17.62 -3.80
C ILE A 114 -8.64 -18.21 -4.91
N ALA A 115 -8.96 -17.96 -6.17
CA ALA A 115 -8.13 -18.38 -7.29
C ALA A 115 -6.69 -17.82 -7.22
N ALA A 116 -6.53 -16.57 -6.77
CA ALA A 116 -5.22 -15.96 -6.55
C ALA A 116 -4.46 -16.65 -5.39
N ILE A 117 -5.15 -17.01 -4.31
CA ILE A 117 -4.57 -17.78 -3.20
C ILE A 117 -4.07 -19.13 -3.71
N ASP A 118 -4.89 -19.87 -4.47
CA ASP A 118 -4.51 -21.16 -5.04
C ASP A 118 -3.32 -21.05 -5.99
N GLN A 119 -3.25 -19.99 -6.79
CA GLN A 119 -2.11 -19.72 -7.68
C GLN A 119 -0.81 -19.53 -6.91
N VAL A 120 -0.82 -18.70 -5.86
CA VAL A 120 0.40 -18.47 -5.06
C VAL A 120 0.79 -19.69 -4.27
N MET A 121 -0.17 -20.51 -3.80
CA MET A 121 0.09 -21.81 -3.17
C MET A 121 0.74 -22.79 -4.12
N ALA A 122 0.36 -22.77 -5.39
CA ALA A 122 1.00 -23.58 -6.45
C ALA A 122 2.38 -23.06 -6.87
N GLY A 123 2.87 -21.96 -6.27
CA GLY A 123 4.16 -21.36 -6.61
C GLY A 123 4.12 -20.41 -7.81
N ASN A 124 2.95 -20.10 -8.34
CA ASN A 124 2.76 -19.16 -9.43
C ASN A 124 2.62 -17.71 -8.91
N THR A 125 2.86 -16.75 -9.79
CA THR A 125 2.61 -15.33 -9.49
C THR A 125 1.17 -14.97 -9.82
N ALA A 126 0.42 -14.47 -8.85
CA ALA A 126 -0.98 -14.05 -9.01
C ALA A 126 -1.07 -12.51 -9.19
N VAL A 127 -0.78 -12.03 -10.41
CA VAL A 127 -0.91 -10.59 -10.77
C VAL A 127 -1.61 -10.49 -12.13
N PRO A 128 -2.67 -9.68 -12.28
CA PRO A 128 -3.30 -9.44 -13.58
C PRO A 128 -2.26 -8.93 -14.60
N LEU A 129 -2.20 -9.55 -15.78
CA LEU A 129 -1.20 -9.22 -16.81
C LEU A 129 -1.22 -7.74 -17.20
N ALA A 130 -2.41 -7.13 -17.22
CA ALA A 130 -2.56 -5.69 -17.47
C ALA A 130 -1.80 -4.84 -16.45
N LEU A 131 -1.85 -5.21 -15.17
CA LEU A 131 -1.13 -4.51 -14.10
C LEU A 131 0.38 -4.75 -14.19
N VAL A 132 0.83 -5.95 -14.54
CA VAL A 132 2.25 -6.24 -14.78
C VAL A 132 2.79 -5.35 -15.91
N ASN A 133 2.10 -5.31 -17.05
CA ASN A 133 2.51 -4.50 -18.19
C ASN A 133 2.52 -2.99 -17.86
N ALA A 134 1.57 -2.52 -17.08
CA ALA A 134 1.52 -1.13 -16.61
C ALA A 134 2.65 -0.85 -15.61
N ALA A 135 2.94 -1.76 -14.68
CA ALA A 135 4.01 -1.66 -13.70
C ALA A 135 5.40 -1.57 -14.34
N MET A 136 5.63 -2.31 -15.42
CA MET A 136 6.90 -2.26 -16.16
C MET A 136 7.16 -0.90 -16.83
N ARG A 137 6.11 -0.14 -17.13
CA ARG A 137 6.18 1.18 -17.76
C ARG A 137 6.14 2.33 -16.74
N ALA A 138 5.68 2.06 -15.53
CA ALA A 138 5.55 3.08 -14.49
C ALA A 138 6.91 3.52 -13.95
N PRO A 139 7.11 4.82 -13.64
CA PRO A 139 8.28 5.27 -12.91
C PRO A 139 8.34 4.61 -11.53
N ALA A 140 9.56 4.50 -10.96
CA ALA A 140 9.72 3.99 -9.60
C ALA A 140 9.00 4.88 -8.59
N LEU A 141 8.40 4.26 -7.55
CA LEU A 141 7.96 5.03 -6.39
C LEU A 141 9.19 5.67 -5.72
N PRO A 142 9.07 6.90 -5.25
CA PRO A 142 10.14 7.52 -4.47
C PRO A 142 10.36 6.71 -3.19
N GLN A 143 11.55 6.13 -3.04
CA GLN A 143 11.87 5.23 -1.93
C GLN A 143 12.35 5.94 -0.66
N ARG A 144 12.58 7.27 -0.70
CA ARG A 144 13.06 8.06 0.44
C ARG A 144 12.47 9.46 0.40
N ASP A 145 12.33 10.08 1.56
CA ASP A 145 11.91 11.48 1.72
C ASP A 145 12.71 12.44 0.83
N ALA A 146 14.01 12.17 0.63
CA ALA A 146 14.88 12.93 -0.26
C ALA A 146 14.50 12.80 -1.75
N ASP A 147 13.94 11.67 -2.18
CA ASP A 147 13.53 11.45 -3.56
C ASP A 147 12.18 12.14 -3.85
N ILE A 148 11.28 12.13 -2.88
CA ILE A 148 10.01 12.88 -2.94
C ILE A 148 10.29 14.40 -2.99
N ALA A 149 11.23 14.88 -2.16
CA ALA A 149 11.64 16.27 -2.18
C ALA A 149 12.26 16.69 -3.53
N ARG A 150 12.95 15.79 -4.23
CA ARG A 150 13.51 16.03 -5.57
C ARG A 150 12.48 16.03 -6.70
N LEU A 151 11.35 15.33 -6.53
CA LEU A 151 10.26 15.32 -7.52
C LEU A 151 9.46 16.62 -7.54
N LEU A 152 9.39 17.31 -6.40
CA LEU A 152 8.63 18.53 -6.23
C LEU A 152 9.53 19.75 -6.41
N THR A 153 9.05 20.74 -7.13
CA THR A 153 9.68 22.06 -7.14
C THR A 153 9.60 22.70 -5.74
N PRO A 154 10.46 23.65 -5.37
CA PRO A 154 10.38 24.33 -4.08
C PRO A 154 8.97 24.84 -3.76
N ARG A 155 8.28 25.38 -4.77
CA ARG A 155 6.90 25.89 -4.62
C ARG A 155 5.87 24.77 -4.38
N GLU A 156 6.04 23.63 -5.01
CA GLU A 156 5.19 22.47 -4.78
C GLU A 156 5.43 21.85 -3.40
N GLN A 157 6.67 21.90 -2.90
CA GLN A 157 7.02 21.49 -1.52
C GLN A 157 6.35 22.39 -0.47
N GLU A 158 6.37 23.70 -0.67
CA GLU A 158 5.65 24.63 0.21
C GLU A 158 4.15 24.33 0.22
N VAL A 159 3.55 24.15 -0.96
CA VAL A 159 2.12 23.84 -1.08
C VAL A 159 1.77 22.52 -0.39
N VAL A 160 2.52 21.44 -0.63
CA VAL A 160 2.21 20.13 -0.06
C VAL A 160 2.40 20.10 1.46
N THR A 161 3.37 20.85 1.97
CA THR A 161 3.56 21.03 3.43
C THR A 161 2.33 21.67 4.08
N LEU A 162 1.76 22.69 3.44
CA LEU A 162 0.55 23.34 3.94
C LEU A 162 -0.71 22.45 3.76
N VAL A 163 -0.74 21.64 2.71
CA VAL A 163 -1.77 20.59 2.54
C VAL A 163 -1.70 19.57 3.67
N ALA A 164 -0.50 19.13 4.05
CA ALA A 164 -0.29 18.21 5.19
C ALA A 164 -0.74 18.80 6.54
N ARG A 165 -0.68 20.11 6.69
CA ARG A 165 -1.21 20.84 7.86
C ARG A 165 -2.74 20.99 7.84
N GLY A 166 -3.43 20.49 6.82
CA GLY A 166 -4.88 20.52 6.68
C GLY A 166 -5.46 21.83 6.13
N LEU A 167 -4.62 22.75 5.64
CA LEU A 167 -5.09 24.04 5.13
C LEU A 167 -5.88 23.88 3.83
N THR A 168 -6.93 24.67 3.67
CA THR A 168 -7.70 24.78 2.41
C THR A 168 -6.93 25.57 1.34
N ASN A 169 -7.33 25.46 0.07
CA ASN A 169 -6.70 26.23 -1.01
C ASN A 169 -6.77 27.74 -0.78
N LYS A 170 -7.82 28.24 -0.11
CA LYS A 170 -7.97 29.67 0.23
C LYS A 170 -6.96 30.09 1.31
N GLU A 171 -6.72 29.27 2.31
CA GLU A 171 -5.76 29.52 3.38
C GLU A 171 -4.33 29.45 2.86
N ILE A 172 -4.01 28.41 2.06
CA ILE A 172 -2.71 28.30 1.38
C ILE A 172 -2.44 29.50 0.47
N ALA A 173 -3.46 29.93 -0.27
CA ALA A 173 -3.35 31.10 -1.14
C ALA A 173 -2.98 32.39 -0.38
N ARG A 174 -3.55 32.59 0.82
CA ARG A 174 -3.22 33.72 1.71
C ARG A 174 -1.79 33.59 2.25
N GLU A 175 -1.41 32.41 2.74
CA GLU A 175 -0.09 32.17 3.34
C GLU A 175 1.04 32.30 2.31
N LEU A 176 0.80 31.89 1.08
CA LEU A 176 1.78 31.93 0.00
C LEU A 176 1.67 33.17 -0.92
N ALA A 177 0.74 34.10 -0.64
CA ALA A 177 0.46 35.30 -1.44
C ALA A 177 0.22 35.01 -2.94
N ILE A 178 -0.57 33.97 -3.26
CA ILE A 178 -0.96 33.58 -4.62
C ILE A 178 -2.49 33.40 -4.73
N SER A 179 -3.00 33.18 -5.95
CA SER A 179 -4.43 32.93 -6.13
C SER A 179 -4.84 31.50 -5.70
N PRO A 180 -6.09 31.28 -5.21
CA PRO A 180 -6.60 29.95 -4.93
C PRO A 180 -6.59 29.03 -6.17
N ALA A 181 -6.73 29.58 -7.38
CA ALA A 181 -6.63 28.84 -8.63
C ALA A 181 -5.20 28.34 -8.88
N THR A 182 -4.20 29.16 -8.56
CA THR A 182 -2.77 28.78 -8.62
C THR A 182 -2.47 27.66 -7.64
N VAL A 183 -3.00 27.74 -6.40
CA VAL A 183 -2.85 26.66 -5.41
C VAL A 183 -3.46 25.35 -5.94
N LYS A 184 -4.68 25.42 -6.50
CA LYS A 184 -5.33 24.24 -7.09
C LYS A 184 -4.43 23.59 -8.15
N ALA A 185 -3.87 24.37 -9.06
CA ALA A 185 -2.97 23.85 -10.09
C ALA A 185 -1.68 23.23 -9.51
N HIS A 186 -1.13 23.78 -8.41
CA HIS A 186 0.01 23.17 -7.72
C HIS A 186 -0.38 21.85 -7.05
N VAL A 187 -1.53 21.79 -6.37
CA VAL A 187 -2.03 20.56 -5.73
C VAL A 187 -2.23 19.45 -6.76
N GLU A 188 -2.83 19.76 -7.91
CA GLU A 188 -3.02 18.78 -9.01
C GLU A 188 -1.67 18.25 -9.54
N ARG A 189 -0.68 19.14 -9.71
CA ARG A 189 0.68 18.72 -10.12
C ARG A 189 1.36 17.87 -9.05
N VAL A 190 1.23 18.24 -7.79
CA VAL A 190 1.77 17.47 -6.65
C VAL A 190 1.16 16.07 -6.63
N ILE A 191 -0.18 15.94 -6.74
CA ILE A 191 -0.88 14.67 -6.82
C ILE A 191 -0.33 13.82 -7.97
N GLY A 192 -0.21 14.41 -9.17
CA GLY A 192 0.35 13.70 -10.33
C GLY A 192 1.82 13.29 -10.17
N LYS A 193 2.67 14.16 -9.60
CA LYS A 193 4.09 13.85 -9.38
C LYS A 193 4.34 12.83 -8.29
N LEU A 194 3.53 12.88 -7.22
CA LEU A 194 3.59 11.90 -6.13
C LEU A 194 2.91 10.57 -6.50
N GLY A 195 2.16 10.54 -7.61
CA GLY A 195 1.44 9.35 -8.04
C GLY A 195 0.33 8.93 -7.08
N VAL A 196 -0.25 9.88 -6.33
CA VAL A 196 -1.34 9.63 -5.37
C VAL A 196 -2.70 9.94 -5.99
N ALA A 197 -3.78 9.33 -5.46
CA ALA A 197 -5.10 9.45 -6.07
C ALA A 197 -5.77 10.80 -5.77
N ASP A 198 -5.50 11.40 -4.61
CA ASP A 198 -6.19 12.61 -4.16
C ASP A 198 -5.34 13.47 -3.21
N ARG A 199 -5.93 14.62 -2.83
CA ARG A 199 -5.32 15.56 -1.90
C ARG A 199 -5.05 14.96 -0.51
N THR A 200 -5.93 14.10 -0.02
CA THR A 200 -5.80 13.49 1.31
C THR A 200 -4.59 12.57 1.33
N GLN A 201 -4.40 11.79 0.29
CA GLN A 201 -3.22 10.94 0.13
C GLN A 201 -1.94 11.77 -0.01
N ALA A 202 -1.97 12.88 -0.77
CA ALA A 202 -0.84 13.80 -0.84
C ALA A 202 -0.51 14.40 0.53
N ALA A 203 -1.52 14.75 1.33
CA ALA A 203 -1.35 15.25 2.70
C ALA A 203 -0.68 14.22 3.62
N VAL A 204 -1.15 12.98 3.59
CA VAL A 204 -0.59 11.88 4.40
C VAL A 204 0.87 11.60 4.02
N MET A 205 1.16 11.51 2.71
CA MET A 205 2.52 11.32 2.23
C MET A 205 3.44 12.47 2.65
N ALA A 206 2.99 13.71 2.52
CA ALA A 206 3.77 14.88 2.92
C ALA A 206 3.95 14.99 4.45
N ALA A 207 2.98 14.57 5.26
CA ALA A 207 3.10 14.54 6.72
C ALA A 207 4.14 13.52 7.21
N GLN A 208 4.40 12.49 6.44
CA GLN A 208 5.43 11.48 6.71
C GLN A 208 6.84 11.93 6.26
N MET A 209 6.91 12.96 5.40
CA MET A 209 8.19 13.57 5.01
C MET A 209 8.77 14.32 6.21
N ARG A 210 9.88 13.88 6.76
CA ARG A 210 10.64 14.67 7.74
C ARG A 210 11.10 15.97 7.06
N PRO A 211 10.88 17.13 7.66
CA PRO A 211 11.51 18.34 7.14
C PRO A 211 13.03 18.12 7.16
N ALA A 212 13.67 18.32 6.01
CA ALA A 212 15.11 18.31 5.92
C ALA A 212 15.65 19.49 6.76
N GLY A 213 16.13 19.19 7.97
CA GLY A 213 16.87 20.16 8.80
C GLY A 213 16.03 20.81 9.91
N LEU A 214 16.03 20.24 11.09
CA LEU A 214 16.22 20.89 12.39
C LEU A 214 17.24 20.06 13.15
#